data_a4b5b1e999dbceccbd8c3440d2c2510d
#
_entry.id   a4b5b1e999dbceccbd8c3440d2c2510d
#
_cell.length_a   1.000
_cell.length_b   1.000
_cell.length_c   1.000
_cell.angle_alpha   90.00
_cell.angle_beta   90.00
_cell.angle_gamma   90.00
#
_symmetry.space_group_name_H-M   'P 1'
#
loop_
_entity.id
_entity.type
_entity.pdbx_description
1 polymer ?
#
loop_
_entity_poly.entity_id
_entity_poly.type
_entity_poly.pdbx_seq_one_letter_code
_entity_poly.pdbx_strand_id
1 'polypeptide(L)'
;DKAYRTESVRHSFYDASSEAVQEVITHLQETDGQAFKDAIDDLYKAFEEFAKDPSDTVNQNLVLQKASLFLSRAKAVQTGFEDYQRIINSKIIEDIDRVNAIGKEMVDLNKRIQAIEAAHVEKAMNLRDQRDLLLDELSGLVRVTNYEEDVNGVLHIDIEGAEFLDEVTFHEIGALVDKKNEFVTPYWTHLSEPKKDYYYPVFDLEAISATTGSDIGEIKALLLARGDDWCDYRDFYDDVTGKYLSSDNYEKGIANSTMMNSEAELDTLIHHLAVNVNNILSPIAEVGEIYTNNQTISYV
;
A
#
# COMPACT_ATOMS: atom_id res chain seq x y z
N ASP A 1 3.03 -30.66 6.12
CA ASP A 1 3.96 -29.54 6.08
C ASP A 1 3.69 -28.54 4.96
N LYS A 2 3.52 -28.96 3.66
CA LYS A 2 3.14 -28.00 2.60
C LYS A 2 1.84 -27.25 2.90
N ALA A 3 0.79 -27.93 3.34
CA ALA A 3 -0.50 -27.31 3.65
C ALA A 3 -0.41 -26.31 4.82
N TYR A 4 0.37 -26.65 5.85
CA TYR A 4 0.62 -25.74 6.97
C TYR A 4 1.36 -24.47 6.52
N ARG A 5 2.42 -24.62 5.70
CA ARG A 5 3.14 -23.48 5.12
C ARG A 5 2.21 -22.58 4.29
N THR A 6 1.40 -23.17 3.42
CA THR A 6 0.44 -22.39 2.60
C THR A 6 -0.55 -21.60 3.44
N GLU A 7 -1.04 -22.17 4.53
CA GLU A 7 -1.98 -21.50 5.42
C GLU A 7 -1.29 -20.39 6.24
N SER A 8 -0.10 -20.65 6.79
CA SER A 8 0.70 -19.66 7.52
C SER A 8 1.07 -18.47 6.66
N VAL A 9 1.42 -18.71 5.41
CA VAL A 9 1.83 -17.67 4.43
C VAL A 9 0.66 -16.80 4.00
N ARG A 10 -0.52 -17.41 3.86
CA ARG A 10 -1.76 -16.66 3.59
C ARG A 10 -2.15 -15.79 4.79
N HIS A 11 -1.90 -16.27 6.00
CA HIS A 11 -2.10 -15.50 7.23
C HIS A 11 -1.28 -14.19 7.20
N SER A 12 0.00 -14.24 6.86
CA SER A 12 0.86 -13.03 6.75
C SER A 12 0.31 -12.01 5.75
N PHE A 13 -0.22 -12.46 4.62
CA PHE A 13 -0.84 -11.58 3.63
C PHE A 13 -2.08 -10.85 4.20
N TYR A 14 -2.97 -11.60 4.85
CA TYR A 14 -4.20 -11.01 5.39
C TYR A 14 -3.96 -10.20 6.65
N ASP A 15 -2.94 -10.52 7.45
CA ASP A 15 -2.54 -9.72 8.61
C ASP A 15 -2.05 -8.34 8.17
N ALA A 16 -1.12 -8.28 7.21
CA ALA A 16 -0.62 -7.01 6.68
C ALA A 16 -1.75 -6.18 6.04
N SER A 17 -2.65 -6.83 5.29
CA SER A 17 -3.82 -6.16 4.70
C SER A 17 -4.78 -5.63 5.77
N SER A 18 -5.03 -6.41 6.84
CA SER A 18 -5.90 -6.02 7.95
C SER A 18 -5.31 -4.88 8.77
N GLU A 19 -3.99 -4.87 8.99
CA GLU A 19 -3.28 -3.80 9.67
C GLU A 19 -3.44 -2.47 8.92
N ALA A 20 -3.30 -2.48 7.59
CA ALA A 20 -3.50 -1.29 6.78
C ALA A 20 -4.93 -0.72 6.88
N VAL A 21 -5.94 -1.59 6.87
CA VAL A 21 -7.34 -1.16 7.07
C VAL A 21 -7.56 -0.60 8.48
N GLN A 22 -6.97 -1.24 9.50
CA GLN A 22 -7.08 -0.77 10.89
C GLN A 22 -6.42 0.59 11.07
N GLU A 23 -5.31 0.86 10.38
CA GLU A 23 -4.63 2.16 10.44
C GLU A 23 -5.48 3.26 9.80
N VAL A 24 -6.12 2.99 8.66
CA VAL A 24 -7.11 3.92 8.06
C VAL A 24 -8.21 4.25 9.08
N ILE A 25 -8.77 3.23 9.74
CA ILE A 25 -9.81 3.42 10.76
C ILE A 25 -9.27 4.28 11.92
N THR A 26 -8.05 4.04 12.36
CA THR A 26 -7.41 4.78 13.46
C THR A 26 -7.25 6.26 13.09
N HIS A 27 -6.76 6.58 11.91
CA HIS A 27 -6.63 7.98 11.47
C HIS A 27 -7.97 8.69 11.31
N LEU A 28 -9.04 7.98 10.91
CA LEU A 28 -10.39 8.54 10.83
C LEU A 28 -11.06 8.74 12.20
N GLN A 29 -10.69 7.94 13.20
CA GLN A 29 -11.29 7.98 14.55
C GLN A 29 -10.51 8.83 15.55
N GLU A 30 -9.18 8.88 15.43
CA GLU A 30 -8.32 9.55 16.41
C GLU A 30 -7.49 10.67 15.79
N THR A 31 -7.91 11.90 16.02
CA THR A 31 -7.00 13.02 15.93
C THR A 31 -7.27 13.96 17.11
N ASP A 32 -6.42 13.93 18.12
CA ASP A 32 -6.46 14.84 19.30
C ASP A 32 -7.84 14.97 19.98
N GLY A 33 -8.55 13.85 20.17
CA GLY A 33 -9.77 13.81 20.97
C GLY A 33 -11.04 14.29 20.26
N GLN A 34 -11.01 14.55 18.97
CA GLN A 34 -12.20 14.75 18.13
C GLN A 34 -12.09 13.92 16.86
N ALA A 35 -12.97 12.93 16.70
CA ALA A 35 -13.06 12.14 15.49
C ALA A 35 -13.34 13.01 14.26
N PHE A 36 -12.85 12.61 13.11
CA PHE A 36 -13.16 13.27 11.82
C PHE A 36 -14.69 13.38 11.62
N LYS A 37 -15.43 12.32 12.01
CA LYS A 37 -16.89 12.31 12.01
C LYS A 37 -17.50 13.45 12.83
N ASP A 38 -16.97 13.71 14.02
CA ASP A 38 -17.50 14.78 14.90
C ASP A 38 -17.31 16.16 14.26
N ALA A 39 -16.21 16.36 13.52
CA ALA A 39 -15.99 17.61 12.79
C ALA A 39 -16.99 17.81 11.64
N ILE A 40 -17.40 16.73 10.95
CA ILE A 40 -18.47 16.75 9.94
C ILE A 40 -19.82 17.09 10.60
N ASP A 41 -20.17 16.40 11.69
CA ASP A 41 -21.42 16.60 12.41
C ASP A 41 -21.53 18.04 12.96
N ASP A 42 -20.43 18.57 13.46
CA ASP A 42 -20.37 19.95 13.96
C ASP A 42 -20.51 20.98 12.84
N LEU A 43 -19.90 20.73 11.67
CA LEU A 43 -20.05 21.59 10.49
C LEU A 43 -21.50 21.56 10.00
N TYR A 44 -22.11 20.39 9.93
CA TYR A 44 -23.53 20.25 9.57
C TYR A 44 -24.44 21.05 10.49
N LYS A 45 -24.28 20.93 11.83
CA LYS A 45 -25.04 21.70 12.82
C LYS A 45 -24.84 23.21 12.66
N ALA A 46 -23.63 23.65 12.33
CA ALA A 46 -23.34 25.06 12.09
C ALA A 46 -24.09 25.58 10.85
N PHE A 47 -24.23 24.78 9.78
CA PHE A 47 -25.03 25.11 8.63
C PHE A 47 -26.54 25.12 8.96
N GLU A 48 -27.04 24.24 9.83
CA GLU A 48 -28.44 24.26 10.29
C GLU A 48 -28.76 25.55 11.07
N GLU A 49 -27.87 26.03 11.94
CA GLU A 49 -28.04 27.29 12.64
C GLU A 49 -27.97 28.50 11.67
N PHE A 50 -27.02 28.47 10.74
CA PHE A 50 -26.91 29.49 9.70
C PHE A 50 -28.15 29.59 8.82
N ALA A 51 -28.80 28.47 8.47
CA ALA A 51 -29.98 28.41 7.66
C ALA A 51 -31.19 29.05 8.35
N LYS A 52 -31.22 29.09 9.71
CA LYS A 52 -32.31 29.74 10.48
C LYS A 52 -32.26 31.26 10.38
N ASP A 53 -31.07 31.85 10.45
CA ASP A 53 -30.83 33.28 10.27
C ASP A 53 -29.49 33.54 9.58
N PRO A 54 -29.48 33.60 8.23
CA PRO A 54 -28.28 33.84 7.46
C PRO A 54 -27.67 35.23 7.63
N SER A 55 -28.44 36.18 8.17
CA SER A 55 -27.98 37.55 8.40
C SER A 55 -27.25 37.73 9.74
N ASP A 56 -27.38 36.78 10.66
CA ASP A 56 -26.70 36.81 11.94
C ASP A 56 -25.18 36.53 11.78
N THR A 57 -24.40 37.51 12.18
CA THR A 57 -22.90 37.42 12.12
C THR A 57 -22.34 36.35 13.05
N VAL A 58 -23.06 35.97 14.10
CA VAL A 58 -22.66 34.87 15.01
C VAL A 58 -22.74 33.53 14.26
N ASN A 59 -23.86 33.30 13.55
CA ASN A 59 -24.05 32.07 12.76
C ASN A 59 -23.06 32.00 11.59
N GLN A 60 -22.79 33.12 10.92
CA GLN A 60 -21.77 33.20 9.87
C GLN A 60 -20.38 32.80 10.40
N ASN A 61 -19.95 33.40 11.53
CA ASN A 61 -18.68 33.08 12.15
C ASN A 61 -18.60 31.64 12.65
N LEU A 62 -19.71 31.08 13.15
CA LEU A 62 -19.76 29.67 13.56
C LEU A 62 -19.48 28.72 12.40
N VAL A 63 -20.12 28.94 11.22
CA VAL A 63 -19.87 28.15 10.01
C VAL A 63 -18.38 28.24 9.61
N LEU A 64 -17.82 29.45 9.55
CA LEU A 64 -16.41 29.64 9.18
C LEU A 64 -15.46 28.91 10.16
N GLN A 65 -15.73 28.99 11.46
CA GLN A 65 -14.92 28.32 12.47
C GLN A 65 -15.01 26.78 12.34
N LYS A 66 -16.23 26.23 12.15
CA LYS A 66 -16.43 24.79 12.01
C LYS A 66 -15.89 24.26 10.68
N ALA A 67 -16.00 25.03 9.58
CA ALA A 67 -15.38 24.69 8.31
C ALA A 67 -13.85 24.65 8.41
N SER A 68 -13.23 25.65 9.06
CA SER A 68 -11.78 25.67 9.28
C SER A 68 -11.31 24.48 10.12
N LEU A 69 -12.07 24.11 11.16
CA LEU A 69 -11.80 22.94 11.99
C LEU A 69 -11.88 21.64 11.17
N PHE A 70 -12.96 21.48 10.38
CA PHE A 70 -13.16 20.34 9.50
C PHE A 70 -11.99 20.17 8.52
N LEU A 71 -11.60 21.24 7.80
CA LEU A 71 -10.49 21.20 6.86
C LEU A 71 -9.16 20.88 7.55
N SER A 72 -8.92 21.42 8.75
CA SER A 72 -7.73 21.07 9.54
C SER A 72 -7.71 19.59 9.91
N ARG A 73 -8.84 18.99 10.24
CA ARG A 73 -8.95 17.56 10.55
C ARG A 73 -8.77 16.71 9.30
N ALA A 74 -9.41 17.09 8.19
CA ALA A 74 -9.22 16.42 6.91
C ALA A 74 -7.74 16.37 6.50
N LYS A 75 -7.05 17.51 6.62
CA LYS A 75 -5.61 17.57 6.35
C LYS A 75 -4.79 16.68 7.28
N ALA A 76 -5.14 16.59 8.55
CA ALA A 76 -4.45 15.72 9.50
C ALA A 76 -4.62 14.23 9.14
N VAL A 77 -5.82 13.82 8.72
CA VAL A 77 -6.09 12.45 8.24
C VAL A 77 -5.27 12.15 6.99
N GLN A 78 -5.29 13.05 6.00
CA GLN A 78 -4.49 12.89 4.78
C GLN A 78 -3.00 12.75 5.08
N THR A 79 -2.45 13.64 5.93
CA THR A 79 -1.04 13.54 6.34
C THR A 79 -0.75 12.21 7.03
N GLY A 80 -1.68 11.71 7.86
CA GLY A 80 -1.56 10.39 8.48
C GLY A 80 -1.48 9.26 7.45
N PHE A 81 -2.30 9.30 6.40
CA PHE A 81 -2.26 8.33 5.31
C PHE A 81 -0.92 8.36 4.56
N GLU A 82 -0.46 9.54 4.17
CA GLU A 82 0.84 9.72 3.50
C GLU A 82 2.01 9.21 4.37
N ASP A 83 2.01 9.52 5.66
CA ASP A 83 3.04 9.06 6.60
C ASP A 83 3.02 7.54 6.77
N TYR A 84 1.83 6.94 6.81
CA TYR A 84 1.70 5.49 6.88
C TYR A 84 2.17 4.80 5.59
N GLN A 85 1.88 5.35 4.40
CA GLN A 85 2.43 4.84 3.14
C GLN A 85 3.97 4.85 3.15
N ARG A 86 4.60 5.87 3.74
CA ARG A 86 6.07 5.91 3.91
C ARG A 86 6.57 4.83 4.87
N ILE A 87 5.82 4.55 5.95
CA ILE A 87 6.14 3.45 6.87
C ILE A 87 6.07 2.11 6.15
N ILE A 88 4.98 1.85 5.41
CA ILE A 88 4.85 0.65 4.58
C ILE A 88 6.00 0.55 3.57
N ASN A 89 6.35 1.64 2.90
CA ASN A 89 7.45 1.65 1.94
C ASN A 89 8.79 1.25 2.59
N SER A 90 9.07 1.75 3.79
CA SER A 90 10.26 1.38 4.56
C SER A 90 10.26 -0.11 4.93
N LYS A 91 9.11 -0.62 5.34
CA LYS A 91 8.94 -2.05 5.66
C LYS A 91 9.16 -2.94 4.43
N ILE A 92 8.67 -2.54 3.25
CA ILE A 92 8.93 -3.26 1.99
C ILE A 92 10.44 -3.34 1.71
N ILE A 93 11.19 -2.25 1.92
CA ILE A 93 12.65 -2.24 1.73
C ILE A 93 13.32 -3.22 2.70
N GLU A 94 12.97 -3.18 3.98
CA GLU A 94 13.51 -4.09 4.99
C GLU A 94 13.22 -5.55 4.64
N ASP A 95 12.03 -5.86 4.16
CA ASP A 95 11.62 -7.22 3.79
C ASP A 95 12.35 -7.71 2.52
N ILE A 96 12.60 -6.83 1.53
CA ILE A 96 13.43 -7.15 0.35
C ILE A 96 14.85 -7.47 0.80
N ASP A 97 15.45 -6.66 1.67
CA ASP A 97 16.77 -6.89 2.22
C ASP A 97 16.85 -8.22 2.98
N ARG A 98 15.78 -8.56 3.74
CA ARG A 98 15.70 -9.83 4.45
C ARG A 98 15.59 -11.03 3.50
N VAL A 99 14.78 -10.94 2.43
CA VAL A 99 14.69 -11.97 1.38
C VAL A 99 16.08 -12.21 0.76
N ASN A 100 16.78 -11.15 0.41
CA ASN A 100 18.14 -11.25 -0.16
C ASN A 100 19.15 -11.86 0.84
N ALA A 101 19.06 -11.51 2.13
CA ALA A 101 19.87 -12.10 3.18
C ALA A 101 19.60 -13.62 3.32
N ILE A 102 18.34 -14.03 3.32
CA ILE A 102 17.91 -15.43 3.36
C ILE A 102 18.51 -16.19 2.16
N GLY A 103 18.43 -15.63 0.95
CA GLY A 103 19.03 -16.24 -0.25
C GLY A 103 20.51 -16.50 -0.08
N LYS A 104 21.25 -15.53 0.43
CA LYS A 104 22.69 -15.67 0.70
C LYS A 104 23.00 -16.74 1.76
N GLU A 105 22.24 -16.76 2.85
CA GLU A 105 22.39 -17.76 3.91
C GLU A 105 22.08 -19.17 3.39
N MET A 106 21.05 -19.35 2.56
CA MET A 106 20.69 -20.62 1.96
C MET A 106 21.75 -21.16 1.01
N VAL A 107 22.39 -20.29 0.21
CA VAL A 107 23.54 -20.70 -0.64
C VAL A 107 24.68 -21.26 0.23
N ASP A 108 25.01 -20.61 1.35
CA ASP A 108 26.05 -21.11 2.26
C ASP A 108 25.65 -22.47 2.89
N LEU A 109 24.42 -22.60 3.33
CA LEU A 109 23.89 -23.85 3.88
C LEU A 109 23.90 -24.98 2.83
N ASN A 110 23.47 -24.73 1.60
CA ASN A 110 23.52 -25.69 0.51
C ASN A 110 24.98 -26.23 0.30
N LYS A 111 25.96 -25.32 0.20
CA LYS A 111 27.38 -25.70 0.05
C LYS A 111 27.91 -26.54 1.22
N ARG A 112 27.55 -26.18 2.45
CA ARG A 112 27.96 -26.90 3.66
C ARG A 112 27.28 -28.25 3.78
N ILE A 113 26.01 -28.37 3.47
CA ILE A 113 25.28 -29.66 3.42
C ILE A 113 25.88 -30.56 2.38
N GLN A 114 26.11 -30.09 1.17
CA GLN A 114 26.74 -30.83 0.08
C GLN A 114 28.12 -31.32 0.49
N ALA A 115 28.94 -30.49 1.11
CA ALA A 115 30.31 -30.90 1.54
C ALA A 115 30.29 -32.02 2.59
N ILE A 116 29.31 -32.01 3.54
CA ILE A 116 29.18 -33.06 4.57
C ILE A 116 28.63 -34.34 3.96
N GLU A 117 27.64 -34.24 3.09
CA GLU A 117 26.89 -35.38 2.54
C GLU A 117 27.56 -36.01 1.30
N ALA A 118 28.60 -35.37 0.71
CA ALA A 118 29.26 -35.86 -0.47
C ALA A 118 29.83 -37.29 -0.31
N ALA A 119 30.21 -37.69 0.90
CA ALA A 119 30.68 -39.03 1.20
C ALA A 119 29.58 -40.07 1.45
N HIS A 120 28.30 -39.68 1.44
CA HIS A 120 27.11 -40.51 1.73
C HIS A 120 27.18 -41.31 3.05
N VAL A 121 27.98 -40.85 4.02
CA VAL A 121 28.17 -41.50 5.34
C VAL A 121 27.37 -40.83 6.42
N GLU A 122 27.20 -39.51 6.35
CA GLU A 122 26.52 -38.68 7.38
C GLU A 122 25.54 -37.72 6.72
N LYS A 123 24.42 -37.43 7.42
CA LYS A 123 23.48 -36.41 7.03
C LYS A 123 23.62 -35.16 7.89
N ALA A 124 23.62 -33.99 7.28
CA ALA A 124 23.79 -32.70 7.92
C ALA A 124 22.49 -32.18 8.52
N MET A 125 21.81 -32.97 9.40
CA MET A 125 20.47 -32.71 9.90
C MET A 125 20.31 -31.30 10.48
N ASN A 126 21.25 -30.84 11.32
CA ASN A 126 21.18 -29.51 11.94
C ASN A 126 21.24 -28.36 10.91
N LEU A 127 21.96 -28.52 9.81
CA LEU A 127 22.03 -27.51 8.74
C LEU A 127 20.75 -27.55 7.88
N ARG A 128 20.17 -28.75 7.71
CA ARG A 128 18.88 -28.91 7.04
C ARG A 128 17.76 -28.26 7.85
N ASP A 129 17.74 -28.46 9.18
CA ASP A 129 16.76 -27.83 10.07
C ASP A 129 16.90 -26.27 10.01
N GLN A 130 18.12 -25.73 9.97
CA GLN A 130 18.36 -24.31 9.80
C GLN A 130 17.84 -23.81 8.44
N ARG A 131 18.07 -24.57 7.36
CA ARG A 131 17.60 -24.22 6.02
C ARG A 131 16.06 -24.25 5.94
N ASP A 132 15.44 -25.23 6.61
CA ASP A 132 13.98 -25.31 6.66
C ASP A 132 13.34 -24.13 7.43
N LEU A 133 13.99 -23.65 8.51
CA LEU A 133 13.55 -22.45 9.22
C LEU A 133 13.64 -21.19 8.33
N LEU A 134 14.71 -21.05 7.53
CA LEU A 134 14.84 -19.95 6.57
C LEU A 134 13.79 -20.05 5.45
N LEU A 135 13.46 -21.26 5.01
CA LEU A 135 12.40 -21.48 4.02
C LEU A 135 11.01 -21.12 4.57
N ASP A 136 10.76 -21.42 5.84
CA ASP A 136 9.52 -21.02 6.51
C ASP A 136 9.41 -19.50 6.62
N GLU A 137 10.50 -18.82 7.02
CA GLU A 137 10.56 -17.36 7.06
C GLU A 137 10.38 -16.72 5.67
N LEU A 138 11.12 -17.21 4.66
CA LEU A 138 11.00 -16.76 3.27
C LEU A 138 9.56 -16.89 2.76
N SER A 139 8.93 -18.02 3.07
CA SER A 139 7.55 -18.27 2.68
C SER A 139 6.57 -17.25 3.28
N GLY A 140 6.82 -16.71 4.47
CA GLY A 140 6.02 -15.62 5.06
C GLY A 140 6.13 -14.30 4.29
N LEU A 141 7.32 -13.97 3.80
CA LEU A 141 7.61 -12.73 3.12
C LEU A 141 7.13 -12.72 1.66
N VAL A 142 7.33 -13.85 0.94
CA VAL A 142 7.05 -13.97 -0.49
C VAL A 142 6.37 -15.31 -0.83
N ARG A 143 5.72 -15.36 -1.99
CA ARG A 143 5.13 -16.58 -2.52
C ARG A 143 6.23 -17.48 -3.09
N VAL A 144 6.58 -18.55 -2.37
CA VAL A 144 7.39 -19.64 -2.89
C VAL A 144 6.52 -20.53 -3.76
N THR A 145 6.73 -20.53 -5.07
CA THR A 145 5.92 -21.29 -6.04
C THR A 145 6.40 -22.72 -6.19
N ASN A 146 7.70 -22.94 -6.09
CA ASN A 146 8.30 -24.24 -6.11
C ASN A 146 9.51 -24.30 -5.18
N TYR A 147 9.74 -25.46 -4.54
CA TYR A 147 10.99 -25.79 -3.90
C TYR A 147 11.26 -27.27 -4.04
N GLU A 148 12.46 -27.62 -4.45
CA GLU A 148 12.87 -28.98 -4.70
C GLU A 148 14.30 -29.20 -4.23
N GLU A 149 14.56 -30.32 -3.55
CA GLU A 149 15.89 -30.76 -3.19
C GLU A 149 16.39 -31.77 -4.21
N ASP A 150 17.55 -31.54 -4.79
CA ASP A 150 18.17 -32.43 -5.75
C ASP A 150 18.80 -33.67 -5.06
N VAL A 151 19.35 -34.58 -5.87
CA VAL A 151 20.03 -35.82 -5.39
C VAL A 151 21.27 -35.56 -4.56
N ASN A 152 21.85 -34.38 -4.64
CA ASN A 152 23.06 -33.94 -3.93
C ASN A 152 22.68 -33.17 -2.62
N GLY A 153 21.43 -33.02 -2.31
CA GLY A 153 20.95 -32.31 -1.12
C GLY A 153 20.87 -30.78 -1.28
N VAL A 154 20.96 -30.27 -2.53
CA VAL A 154 20.84 -28.85 -2.84
C VAL A 154 19.37 -28.48 -2.97
N LEU A 155 18.96 -27.41 -2.30
CA LEU A 155 17.62 -26.87 -2.39
C LEU A 155 17.55 -25.80 -3.49
N HIS A 156 16.61 -25.97 -4.41
CA HIS A 156 16.24 -25.01 -5.44
C HIS A 156 14.91 -24.36 -5.03
N ILE A 157 14.77 -23.06 -5.27
CA ILE A 157 13.59 -22.28 -4.88
C ILE A 157 13.19 -21.32 -6.00
N ASP A 158 11.89 -21.34 -6.33
CA ASP A 158 11.27 -20.35 -7.21
C ASP A 158 10.36 -19.43 -6.40
N ILE A 159 10.47 -18.12 -6.62
CA ILE A 159 9.61 -17.07 -6.06
C ILE A 159 8.78 -16.47 -7.20
N GLU A 160 7.45 -16.42 -7.05
CA GLU A 160 6.50 -15.89 -8.06
C GLU A 160 6.71 -16.49 -9.47
N GLY A 161 7.21 -17.73 -9.53
CA GLY A 161 7.46 -18.45 -10.78
C GLY A 161 8.80 -18.15 -11.43
N ALA A 162 9.65 -17.32 -10.83
CA ALA A 162 11.03 -17.07 -11.26
C ALA A 162 12.03 -17.74 -10.33
N GLU A 163 13.16 -18.20 -10.87
CA GLU A 163 14.22 -18.84 -10.10
C GLU A 163 14.87 -17.84 -9.14
N PHE A 164 14.83 -18.19 -7.84
CA PHE A 164 15.45 -17.40 -6.77
C PHE A 164 16.75 -18.03 -6.29
N LEU A 165 16.76 -19.34 -6.06
CA LEU A 165 17.89 -20.06 -5.49
C LEU A 165 18.23 -21.28 -6.35
N ASP A 166 19.49 -21.39 -6.78
CA ASP A 166 20.06 -22.54 -7.45
C ASP A 166 21.22 -23.19 -6.65
N GLU A 167 21.97 -24.09 -7.28
CA GLU A 167 23.09 -24.83 -6.65
C GLU A 167 24.20 -23.91 -6.12
N VAL A 168 24.51 -22.81 -6.79
CA VAL A 168 25.71 -22.02 -6.57
C VAL A 168 25.46 -20.58 -6.16
N THR A 169 24.28 -20.06 -6.48
CA THR A 169 23.93 -18.65 -6.28
C THR A 169 22.46 -18.45 -5.96
N PHE A 170 22.09 -17.23 -5.64
CA PHE A 170 20.71 -16.76 -5.61
C PHE A 170 20.56 -15.51 -6.49
N HIS A 171 19.36 -15.26 -6.96
CA HIS A 171 19.02 -14.11 -7.76
C HIS A 171 18.43 -13.00 -6.89
N GLU A 172 19.15 -11.89 -6.80
CA GLU A 172 18.80 -10.76 -5.94
C GLU A 172 17.55 -10.03 -6.44
N ILE A 173 16.68 -9.67 -5.51
CA ILE A 173 15.56 -8.75 -5.74
C ILE A 173 16.06 -7.32 -5.51
N GLY A 174 16.00 -6.48 -6.56
CA GLY A 174 16.33 -5.07 -6.48
C GLY A 174 15.11 -4.23 -6.09
N ALA A 175 15.33 -3.03 -5.55
CA ALA A 175 14.32 -2.03 -5.25
C ALA A 175 14.48 -0.85 -6.21
N LEU A 176 13.55 -0.69 -7.15
CA LEU A 176 13.50 0.47 -8.05
C LEU A 176 12.78 1.60 -7.32
N VAL A 177 13.47 2.71 -7.11
CA VAL A 177 12.92 3.88 -6.44
C VAL A 177 12.28 4.80 -7.47
N ASP A 178 10.98 5.10 -7.31
CA ASP A 178 10.33 6.15 -8.09
C ASP A 178 10.84 7.53 -7.64
N LYS A 179 11.12 8.41 -8.63
CA LYS A 179 11.69 9.74 -8.35
C LYS A 179 10.66 10.76 -7.85
N LYS A 180 9.36 10.48 -8.05
CA LYS A 180 8.26 11.39 -7.71
C LYS A 180 7.88 11.27 -6.23
N ASN A 181 7.73 10.02 -5.76
CA ASN A 181 7.18 9.71 -4.43
C ASN A 181 8.13 8.91 -3.53
N GLU A 182 9.31 8.52 -4.06
CA GLU A 182 10.31 7.67 -3.39
C GLU A 182 9.80 6.25 -3.04
N PHE A 183 8.68 5.82 -3.62
CA PHE A 183 8.17 4.48 -3.42
C PHE A 183 9.01 3.46 -4.19
N VAL A 184 9.21 2.28 -3.59
CA VAL A 184 10.01 1.23 -4.20
C VAL A 184 9.13 0.20 -4.90
N THR A 185 9.59 -0.25 -6.08
CA THR A 185 9.02 -1.38 -6.81
C THR A 185 10.04 -2.50 -6.85
N PRO A 186 9.73 -3.69 -6.28
CA PRO A 186 10.63 -4.85 -6.34
C PRO A 186 10.76 -5.39 -7.76
N TYR A 187 11.99 -5.64 -8.20
CA TYR A 187 12.27 -6.18 -9.53
C TYR A 187 13.37 -7.27 -9.50
N TRP A 188 13.33 -8.19 -10.45
CA TRP A 188 14.35 -9.19 -10.62
C TRP A 188 15.58 -8.61 -11.32
N THR A 189 16.72 -8.57 -10.63
CA THR A 189 17.96 -7.98 -11.18
C THR A 189 18.48 -8.76 -12.39
N HIS A 190 18.39 -10.10 -12.37
CA HIS A 190 18.86 -10.99 -13.44
C HIS A 190 17.98 -11.02 -14.70
N LEU A 191 16.69 -10.65 -14.58
CA LEU A 191 15.74 -10.58 -15.69
C LEU A 191 15.57 -9.17 -16.25
N SER A 192 16.22 -8.19 -15.65
CA SER A 192 16.06 -6.77 -15.98
C SER A 192 17.25 -6.26 -16.81
N GLU A 193 16.96 -5.24 -17.65
CA GLU A 193 17.96 -4.55 -18.48
C GLU A 193 17.96 -3.04 -18.14
N PRO A 194 18.57 -2.60 -17.03
CA PRO A 194 18.52 -1.18 -16.58
C PRO A 194 19.02 -0.19 -17.63
N LYS A 195 19.95 -0.60 -18.51
CA LYS A 195 20.45 0.24 -19.62
C LYS A 195 19.38 0.58 -20.67
N LYS A 196 18.31 -0.23 -20.73
CA LYS A 196 17.15 -0.04 -21.61
C LYS A 196 15.93 0.47 -20.85
N ASP A 197 16.09 0.84 -19.58
CA ASP A 197 15.00 1.22 -18.68
C ASP A 197 13.91 0.14 -18.58
N TYR A 198 14.35 -1.12 -18.59
CA TYR A 198 13.47 -2.27 -18.46
C TYR A 198 13.72 -2.99 -17.13
N TYR A 199 12.71 -3.05 -16.29
CA TYR A 199 12.72 -3.69 -14.99
C TYR A 199 11.63 -4.76 -14.94
N TYR A 200 12.02 -6.02 -14.73
CA TYR A 200 11.08 -7.14 -14.65
C TYR A 200 10.50 -7.22 -13.23
N PRO A 201 9.20 -6.94 -13.02
CA PRO A 201 8.61 -6.90 -11.68
C PRO A 201 8.65 -8.30 -11.03
N VAL A 202 8.79 -8.34 -9.70
CA VAL A 202 8.71 -9.60 -8.94
C VAL A 202 7.26 -10.03 -8.78
N PHE A 203 6.35 -9.08 -8.49
CA PHE A 203 4.97 -9.35 -8.14
C PHE A 203 4.01 -8.90 -9.24
N ASP A 204 3.01 -9.76 -9.52
CA ASP A 204 1.81 -9.37 -10.28
C ASP A 204 0.77 -8.84 -9.26
N LEU A 205 0.51 -7.54 -9.30
CA LEU A 205 -0.43 -6.86 -8.42
C LEU A 205 -1.86 -6.78 -9.01
N GLU A 206 -2.04 -7.12 -10.30
CA GLU A 206 -3.36 -7.08 -10.95
C GLU A 206 -4.21 -8.32 -10.64
N ALA A 207 -3.56 -9.47 -10.43
CA ALA A 207 -4.24 -10.75 -10.21
C ALA A 207 -4.14 -11.19 -8.75
N ILE A 208 -5.16 -10.83 -7.94
CA ILE A 208 -5.28 -11.30 -6.56
C ILE A 208 -6.42 -12.29 -6.47
N SER A 209 -6.13 -13.54 -6.17
CA SER A 209 -7.15 -14.59 -6.07
C SER A 209 -6.74 -15.69 -5.12
N ALA A 210 -7.60 -15.98 -4.15
CA ALA A 210 -7.46 -17.14 -3.27
C ALA A 210 -7.49 -18.49 -4.05
N THR A 211 -8.18 -18.52 -5.20
CA THR A 211 -8.29 -19.72 -6.04
C THR A 211 -6.96 -20.04 -6.74
N THR A 212 -6.21 -19.02 -7.17
CA THR A 212 -4.90 -19.20 -7.80
C THR A 212 -3.76 -19.17 -6.78
N GLY A 213 -4.06 -18.92 -5.49
CA GLY A 213 -3.07 -18.78 -4.43
C GLY A 213 -2.13 -17.59 -4.67
N SER A 214 -2.64 -16.49 -5.22
CA SER A 214 -1.89 -15.26 -5.45
C SER A 214 -2.07 -14.23 -4.32
N ASP A 215 -2.88 -14.57 -3.31
CA ASP A 215 -3.10 -13.84 -2.06
C ASP A 215 -2.10 -14.31 -0.97
N ILE A 216 -0.81 -14.27 -1.28
CA ILE A 216 0.26 -14.86 -0.46
C ILE A 216 1.47 -13.93 -0.42
N GLY A 217 2.09 -13.85 0.76
CA GLY A 217 3.33 -13.11 1.02
C GLY A 217 3.09 -11.69 1.55
N GLU A 218 3.84 -11.34 2.60
CA GLU A 218 3.73 -10.05 3.27
C GLU A 218 4.09 -8.89 2.34
N ILE A 219 5.19 -9.00 1.56
CA ILE A 219 5.63 -7.93 0.66
C ILE A 219 4.55 -7.57 -0.38
N LYS A 220 3.87 -8.58 -0.95
CA LYS A 220 2.79 -8.34 -1.90
C LYS A 220 1.61 -7.61 -1.25
N ALA A 221 1.23 -8.01 -0.03
CA ALA A 221 0.18 -7.35 0.73
C ALA A 221 0.52 -5.89 1.04
N LEU A 222 1.77 -5.63 1.44
CA LEU A 222 2.25 -4.28 1.72
C LEU A 222 2.26 -3.39 0.46
N LEU A 223 2.69 -3.93 -0.70
CA LEU A 223 2.63 -3.22 -1.98
C LEU A 223 1.19 -2.83 -2.35
N LEU A 224 0.24 -3.77 -2.19
CA LEU A 224 -1.18 -3.52 -2.42
C LEU A 224 -1.76 -2.52 -1.41
N ALA A 225 -1.40 -2.64 -0.14
CA ALA A 225 -1.85 -1.70 0.88
C ALA A 225 -1.37 -0.28 0.61
N ARG A 226 -0.06 -0.11 0.30
CA ARG A 226 0.56 1.19 0.04
C ARG A 226 0.04 1.83 -1.26
N GLY A 227 -0.07 1.01 -2.33
CA GLY A 227 -0.29 1.52 -3.69
C GLY A 227 0.99 2.02 -4.36
N ASP A 228 0.84 2.53 -5.59
CA ASP A 228 1.95 2.96 -6.43
C ASP A 228 2.24 4.46 -6.31
N ASP A 229 1.25 5.27 -5.93
CA ASP A 229 1.35 6.73 -5.82
C ASP A 229 0.43 7.24 -4.71
N TRP A 230 0.49 8.52 -4.43
CA TRP A 230 -0.56 9.25 -3.74
C TRP A 230 -1.74 9.47 -4.68
N CYS A 231 -2.96 9.43 -4.13
CA CYS A 231 -4.17 9.50 -4.93
C CYS A 231 -5.07 10.64 -4.46
N ASP A 232 -5.68 11.34 -5.43
CA ASP A 232 -6.69 12.36 -5.16
C ASP A 232 -7.97 12.10 -6.01
N TYR A 233 -9.00 12.93 -5.82
CA TYR A 233 -10.28 12.77 -6.52
C TYR A 233 -10.14 12.80 -8.05
N ARG A 234 -9.12 13.49 -8.59
CA ARG A 234 -8.90 13.64 -10.04
C ARG A 234 -8.44 12.34 -10.70
N ASP A 235 -7.96 11.41 -9.92
CA ASP A 235 -7.52 10.10 -10.43
C ASP A 235 -8.71 9.20 -10.80
N PHE A 236 -9.91 9.51 -10.33
CA PHE A 236 -11.11 8.76 -10.68
C PHE A 236 -12.36 9.61 -10.97
N TYR A 237 -12.31 10.93 -10.80
CA TYR A 237 -13.40 11.84 -11.11
C TYR A 237 -12.96 12.95 -12.06
N ASP A 238 -13.73 13.16 -13.13
CA ASP A 238 -13.48 14.22 -14.12
C ASP A 238 -14.43 15.38 -13.86
N ASP A 239 -13.90 16.48 -13.33
CA ASP A 239 -14.61 17.71 -13.05
C ASP A 239 -15.25 18.35 -14.31
N VAL A 240 -14.63 18.18 -15.48
CA VAL A 240 -15.09 18.78 -16.74
C VAL A 240 -16.37 18.09 -17.22
N THR A 241 -16.41 16.79 -17.12
CA THR A 241 -17.59 15.99 -17.54
C THR A 241 -18.58 15.72 -16.41
N GLY A 242 -18.16 15.94 -15.16
CA GLY A 242 -18.95 15.64 -13.95
C GLY A 242 -19.17 14.14 -13.76
N LYS A 243 -18.27 13.29 -14.25
CA LYS A 243 -18.42 11.84 -14.23
C LYS A 243 -17.18 11.17 -13.64
N TYR A 244 -17.42 10.01 -13.02
CA TYR A 244 -16.33 9.12 -12.65
C TYR A 244 -15.61 8.62 -13.91
N LEU A 245 -14.28 8.56 -13.86
CA LEU A 245 -13.46 7.97 -14.90
C LEU A 245 -13.84 6.49 -15.08
N SER A 246 -13.41 5.89 -16.20
CA SER A 246 -13.82 4.52 -16.51
C SER A 246 -13.47 3.56 -15.38
N SER A 247 -14.36 2.60 -15.11
CA SER A 247 -14.19 1.55 -14.10
C SER A 247 -12.85 0.82 -14.20
N ASP A 248 -12.31 0.68 -15.42
CA ASP A 248 -11.05 -0.04 -15.64
C ASP A 248 -9.85 0.57 -14.93
N ASN A 249 -9.69 1.90 -14.92
CA ASN A 249 -8.56 2.55 -14.22
C ASN A 249 -8.74 2.49 -12.71
N TYR A 250 -9.96 2.67 -12.23
CA TYR A 250 -10.27 2.58 -10.81
C TYR A 250 -10.11 1.13 -10.30
N GLU A 251 -10.74 0.16 -10.96
CA GLU A 251 -10.74 -1.24 -10.52
C GLU A 251 -9.34 -1.89 -10.57
N LYS A 252 -8.50 -1.50 -11.54
CA LYS A 252 -7.17 -2.10 -11.71
C LYS A 252 -6.07 -1.44 -10.88
N GLY A 253 -6.21 -0.16 -10.59
CA GLY A 253 -5.20 0.63 -9.88
C GLY A 253 -5.60 0.95 -8.45
N ILE A 254 -6.61 1.81 -8.29
CA ILE A 254 -6.94 2.46 -7.03
C ILE A 254 -7.70 1.53 -6.08
N ALA A 255 -8.73 0.83 -6.58
CA ALA A 255 -9.61 0.00 -5.75
C ALA A 255 -8.89 -1.16 -5.05
N ASN A 256 -7.78 -1.63 -5.62
CA ASN A 256 -6.98 -2.71 -5.06
C ASN A 256 -5.99 -2.22 -3.99
N SER A 257 -5.77 -0.91 -3.88
CA SER A 257 -4.90 -0.32 -2.87
C SER A 257 -5.70 0.29 -1.73
N THR A 258 -5.44 -0.17 -0.50
CA THR A 258 -6.14 0.33 0.69
C THR A 258 -5.90 1.83 0.89
N MET A 259 -4.64 2.28 0.77
CA MET A 259 -4.29 3.68 1.02
C MET A 259 -4.77 4.59 -0.11
N MET A 260 -4.47 4.27 -1.38
CA MET A 260 -4.90 5.08 -2.52
C MET A 260 -6.43 5.23 -2.58
N ASN A 261 -7.17 4.15 -2.32
CA ASN A 261 -8.63 4.21 -2.28
C ASN A 261 -9.13 5.12 -1.14
N SER A 262 -8.52 5.03 0.04
CA SER A 262 -8.91 5.84 1.20
C SER A 262 -8.59 7.33 0.99
N GLU A 263 -7.45 7.65 0.40
CA GLU A 263 -7.05 9.02 0.02
C GLU A 263 -8.03 9.61 -0.98
N ALA A 264 -8.30 8.88 -2.05
CA ALA A 264 -9.19 9.30 -3.11
C ALA A 264 -10.62 9.51 -2.62
N GLU A 265 -11.15 8.63 -1.75
CA GLU A 265 -12.48 8.78 -1.16
C GLU A 265 -12.56 9.99 -0.21
N LEU A 266 -11.52 10.20 0.62
CA LEU A 266 -11.44 11.36 1.51
C LEU A 266 -11.42 12.67 0.71
N ASP A 267 -10.57 12.75 -0.29
CA ASP A 267 -10.43 13.96 -1.12
C ASP A 267 -11.70 14.23 -1.94
N THR A 268 -12.34 13.19 -2.45
CA THR A 268 -13.66 13.29 -3.12
C THR A 268 -14.74 13.86 -2.20
N LEU A 269 -14.80 13.39 -0.95
CA LEU A 269 -15.74 13.91 0.04
C LEU A 269 -15.54 15.41 0.25
N ILE A 270 -14.28 15.84 0.42
CA ILE A 270 -13.92 17.24 0.65
C ILE A 270 -14.25 18.08 -0.59
N HIS A 271 -13.87 17.60 -1.78
CA HIS A 271 -14.13 18.26 -3.04
C HIS A 271 -15.62 18.48 -3.28
N HIS A 272 -16.43 17.44 -3.18
CA HIS A 272 -17.89 17.58 -3.36
C HIS A 272 -18.55 18.47 -2.32
N LEU A 273 -18.09 18.43 -1.07
CA LEU A 273 -18.57 19.34 -0.04
C LEU A 273 -18.25 20.79 -0.41
N ALA A 274 -17.03 21.07 -0.81
CA ALA A 274 -16.59 22.41 -1.21
C ALA A 274 -17.37 22.93 -2.44
N VAL A 275 -17.54 22.10 -3.47
CA VAL A 275 -18.32 22.44 -4.66
C VAL A 275 -19.78 22.73 -4.31
N ASN A 276 -20.42 21.90 -3.48
CA ASN A 276 -21.81 22.12 -3.07
C ASN A 276 -21.99 23.40 -2.25
N VAL A 277 -21.09 23.68 -1.31
CA VAL A 277 -21.10 24.91 -0.52
C VAL A 277 -20.91 26.12 -1.42
N ASN A 278 -19.98 26.09 -2.36
CA ASN A 278 -19.75 27.17 -3.32
C ASN A 278 -20.98 27.42 -4.22
N ASN A 279 -21.61 26.36 -4.72
CA ASN A 279 -22.80 26.46 -5.56
C ASN A 279 -23.99 27.10 -4.84
N ILE A 280 -24.12 26.88 -3.53
CA ILE A 280 -25.20 27.42 -2.71
C ILE A 280 -24.90 28.87 -2.27
N LEU A 281 -23.69 29.12 -1.78
CA LEU A 281 -23.33 30.41 -1.17
C LEU A 281 -22.82 31.44 -2.19
N SER A 282 -22.23 30.98 -3.28
CA SER A 282 -21.67 31.82 -4.32
C SER A 282 -21.93 31.23 -5.72
N PRO A 283 -23.16 31.31 -6.24
CA PRO A 283 -23.53 30.68 -7.51
C PRO A 283 -22.76 31.22 -8.73
N ILE A 284 -21.97 32.30 -8.57
CA ILE A 284 -21.12 32.89 -9.61
C ILE A 284 -19.69 32.36 -9.52
N ALA A 285 -19.32 31.65 -8.43
CA ALA A 285 -18.00 31.08 -8.26
C ALA A 285 -17.78 29.95 -9.26
N GLU A 286 -16.62 29.94 -9.92
CA GLU A 286 -16.18 28.80 -10.72
C GLU A 286 -15.78 27.64 -9.79
N VAL A 287 -15.84 26.43 -10.33
CA VAL A 287 -15.40 25.23 -9.59
C VAL A 287 -13.92 25.38 -9.21
N GLY A 288 -13.59 25.21 -7.94
CA GLY A 288 -12.23 25.43 -7.44
C GLY A 288 -11.91 26.82 -6.96
N GLU A 289 -12.90 27.73 -6.89
CA GLU A 289 -12.71 29.08 -6.42
C GLU A 289 -13.68 29.45 -5.28
N ILE A 290 -13.13 30.05 -4.22
CA ILE A 290 -13.92 30.65 -3.12
C ILE A 290 -13.75 32.14 -3.17
N TYR A 291 -14.88 32.89 -3.27
CA TYR A 291 -14.88 34.33 -3.21
C TYR A 291 -15.00 34.82 -1.76
N THR A 292 -13.99 35.55 -1.29
CA THR A 292 -14.03 36.28 -0.02
C THR A 292 -13.69 37.73 -0.26
N ASN A 293 -14.56 38.65 0.11
CA ASN A 293 -14.33 40.11 0.02
C ASN A 293 -13.80 40.59 -1.35
N ASN A 294 -14.38 40.12 -2.45
CA ASN A 294 -13.96 40.39 -3.83
C ASN A 294 -12.56 39.84 -4.22
N GLN A 295 -12.01 38.92 -3.46
CA GLN A 295 -10.79 38.20 -3.82
C GLN A 295 -11.10 36.73 -4.04
N THR A 296 -10.65 36.21 -5.16
CA THR A 296 -10.70 34.78 -5.46
C THR A 296 -9.60 34.07 -4.70
N ILE A 297 -9.95 33.07 -3.92
CA ILE A 297 -8.98 32.17 -3.28
C ILE A 297 -9.14 30.82 -3.93
N SER A 298 -8.09 30.40 -4.68
CA SER A 298 -8.01 29.01 -5.16
C SER A 298 -7.72 28.12 -3.96
N TYR A 299 -8.47 27.02 -3.84
CA TYR A 299 -8.09 25.96 -2.91
C TYR A 299 -7.27 24.90 -3.65
N VAL A 300 -6.23 24.43 -3.01
CA VAL A 300 -5.31 23.40 -3.52
C VAL A 300 -5.75 22.07 -2.95
#